data_61a02587ac3c332b6fd357622335e9df
#
_entry.id   61a02587ac3c332b6fd357622335e9df
#
_cell.length_a   1.000
_cell.length_b   1.000
_cell.length_c   1.000
_cell.angle_alpha   90.00
_cell.angle_beta   90.00
_cell.angle_gamma   90.00
#
_symmetry.space_group_name_H-M   'P 1'
#
loop_
_entity.id
_entity.type
_entity.pdbx_description
1 polymer ?
#
loop_
_entity_poly.entity_id
_entity_poly.type
_entity_poly.pdbx_seq_one_letter_code
_entity_poly.pdbx_strand_id
1 'polypeptide(L)'
;MIKLLKILIRVFRTYLIIHLNYNNLFVILSIMSKQVVSEIANRQAFFHLLEHNPGLIVIKLGSSWCQPCSKIKPAVHGFFASSPPEVVCADIDVDKSFDFYSFLKSKKMVNGIPVLLCYKKGNATFIPDDIVTGSDPNALHQFFTRCGKHLMDALTQHPAKKR
;
A
#
# COMPACT_ATOMS: atom_id res chain seq x y z
N MET A 1 -22.61 17.15 -51.48
CA MET A 1 -21.19 16.89 -51.12
C MET A 1 -20.78 17.52 -49.78
N ILE A 2 -21.05 18.80 -49.54
CA ILE A 2 -20.63 19.52 -48.31
C ILE A 2 -21.27 18.97 -47.00
N LYS A 3 -22.53 18.50 -47.04
CA LYS A 3 -23.21 17.94 -45.87
C LYS A 3 -22.60 16.59 -45.39
N LEU A 4 -22.23 15.72 -46.33
CA LEU A 4 -21.57 14.44 -46.01
C LEU A 4 -20.20 14.66 -45.37
N LEU A 5 -19.42 15.62 -45.88
CA LEU A 5 -18.09 15.94 -45.32
C LEU A 5 -18.17 16.45 -43.87
N LYS A 6 -19.19 17.27 -43.56
CA LYS A 6 -19.41 17.78 -42.18
C LYS A 6 -19.82 16.66 -41.22
N ILE A 7 -20.58 15.67 -41.67
CA ILE A 7 -20.95 14.51 -40.87
C ILE A 7 -19.71 13.62 -40.58
N LEU A 8 -18.91 13.36 -41.61
CA LEU A 8 -17.67 12.59 -41.48
C LEU A 8 -16.69 13.25 -40.49
N ILE A 9 -16.50 14.57 -40.57
CA ILE A 9 -15.62 15.32 -39.64
C ILE A 9 -16.15 15.25 -38.19
N ARG A 10 -17.47 15.33 -37.98
CA ARG A 10 -18.08 15.19 -36.66
C ARG A 10 -17.85 13.78 -36.07
N VAL A 11 -18.11 12.74 -36.86
CA VAL A 11 -17.92 11.34 -36.43
C VAL A 11 -16.46 11.07 -36.14
N PHE A 12 -15.53 11.55 -36.96
CA PHE A 12 -14.09 11.38 -36.73
C PHE A 12 -13.62 12.13 -35.49
N ARG A 13 -14.13 13.34 -35.23
CA ARG A 13 -13.83 14.12 -34.05
C ARG A 13 -14.36 13.47 -32.77
N THR A 14 -15.57 12.91 -32.78
CA THR A 14 -16.12 12.15 -31.64
C THR A 14 -15.34 10.86 -31.40
N TYR A 15 -14.98 10.14 -32.44
CA TYR A 15 -14.17 8.93 -32.36
C TYR A 15 -12.77 9.23 -31.74
N LEU A 16 -12.12 10.30 -32.20
CA LEU A 16 -10.82 10.74 -31.68
C LEU A 16 -10.88 11.15 -30.19
N ILE A 17 -11.95 11.87 -29.81
CA ILE A 17 -12.16 12.28 -28.39
C ILE A 17 -12.40 11.06 -27.50
N ILE A 18 -13.19 10.10 -27.94
CA ILE A 18 -13.46 8.86 -27.19
C ILE A 18 -12.17 8.04 -27.07
N HIS A 19 -11.40 7.92 -28.14
CA HIS A 19 -10.14 7.15 -28.12
C HIS A 19 -9.04 7.81 -27.25
N LEU A 20 -8.93 9.14 -27.27
CA LEU A 20 -8.00 9.90 -26.42
C LEU A 20 -8.40 9.81 -24.94
N ASN A 21 -9.71 9.88 -24.63
CA ASN A 21 -10.19 9.72 -23.25
C ASN A 21 -10.01 8.29 -22.75
N TYR A 22 -10.19 7.28 -23.59
CA TYR A 22 -9.99 5.87 -23.21
C TYR A 22 -8.51 5.57 -22.91
N ASN A 23 -7.59 6.07 -23.74
CA ASN A 23 -6.15 5.93 -23.51
C ASN A 23 -5.69 6.70 -22.27
N ASN A 24 -6.20 7.91 -22.02
CA ASN A 24 -5.92 8.66 -20.81
C ASN A 24 -6.49 7.98 -19.57
N LEU A 25 -7.69 7.42 -19.64
CA LEU A 25 -8.28 6.66 -18.53
C LEU A 25 -7.48 5.40 -18.22
N PHE A 26 -7.01 4.68 -19.24
CA PHE A 26 -6.16 3.49 -19.05
C PHE A 26 -4.79 3.86 -18.46
N VAL A 27 -4.18 4.95 -18.92
CA VAL A 27 -2.92 5.49 -18.36
C VAL A 27 -3.13 5.95 -16.91
N ILE A 28 -4.22 6.65 -16.60
CA ILE A 28 -4.56 7.09 -15.24
C ILE A 28 -4.81 5.87 -14.33
N LEU A 29 -5.55 4.86 -14.79
CA LEU A 29 -5.77 3.61 -14.06
C LEU A 29 -4.47 2.83 -13.84
N SER A 30 -3.56 2.83 -14.82
CA SER A 30 -2.23 2.21 -14.70
C SER A 30 -1.31 2.97 -13.73
N ILE A 31 -1.40 4.29 -13.68
CA ILE A 31 -0.65 5.14 -12.73
C ILE A 31 -1.24 5.02 -11.31
N MET A 32 -2.55 4.76 -11.21
CA MET A 32 -3.25 4.57 -9.93
C MET A 32 -3.12 3.14 -9.37
N SER A 33 -2.48 2.20 -10.08
CA SER A 33 -2.14 0.91 -9.50
C SER A 33 -1.13 1.13 -8.37
N LYS A 34 -1.62 1.15 -7.15
CA LYS A 34 -0.81 1.31 -5.95
C LYS A 34 0.28 0.23 -5.91
N GLN A 35 1.52 0.67 -6.00
CA GLN A 35 2.65 -0.24 -5.95
C GLN A 35 2.83 -0.75 -4.52
N VAL A 36 2.66 -2.07 -4.34
CA VAL A 36 2.95 -2.73 -3.06
C VAL A 36 4.44 -3.03 -3.02
N VAL A 37 5.11 -2.57 -1.97
CA VAL A 37 6.53 -2.87 -1.74
C VAL A 37 6.66 -4.37 -1.48
N SER A 38 7.47 -5.05 -2.28
CA SER A 38 7.64 -6.51 -2.20
C SER A 38 8.92 -6.95 -1.49
N GLU A 39 9.85 -6.01 -1.25
CA GLU A 39 11.14 -6.28 -0.62
C GLU A 39 11.65 -5.07 0.16
N ILE A 40 12.22 -5.31 1.33
CA ILE A 40 13.01 -4.36 2.12
C ILE A 40 14.37 -5.02 2.32
N ALA A 41 15.36 -4.64 1.51
CA ALA A 41 16.63 -5.34 1.39
C ALA A 41 17.40 -5.40 2.73
N ASN A 42 17.35 -4.32 3.53
CA ASN A 42 18.09 -4.21 4.78
C ASN A 42 17.46 -3.14 5.69
N ARG A 43 18.05 -2.96 6.88
CA ARG A 43 17.59 -1.96 7.85
C ARG A 43 17.72 -0.52 7.37
N GLN A 44 18.72 -0.18 6.54
CA GLN A 44 18.83 1.18 5.99
C GLN A 44 17.65 1.49 5.04
N ALA A 45 17.30 0.55 4.17
CA ALA A 45 16.12 0.67 3.31
C ALA A 45 14.82 0.81 4.14
N PHE A 46 14.72 0.10 5.25
CA PHE A 46 13.60 0.24 6.18
C PHE A 46 13.52 1.64 6.81
N PHE A 47 14.63 2.17 7.35
CA PHE A 47 14.63 3.52 7.92
C PHE A 47 14.37 4.60 6.86
N HIS A 48 14.90 4.44 5.66
CA HIS A 48 14.56 5.31 4.53
C HIS A 48 13.06 5.28 4.20
N LEU A 49 12.43 4.10 4.27
CA LEU A 49 10.98 3.98 4.09
C LEU A 49 10.21 4.72 5.18
N LEU A 50 10.63 4.65 6.44
CA LEU A 50 10.01 5.38 7.56
C LEU A 50 10.13 6.89 7.39
N GLU A 51 11.29 7.38 6.97
CA GLU A 51 11.57 8.81 6.73
C GLU A 51 10.65 9.40 5.65
N HIS A 52 10.35 8.61 4.60
CA HIS A 52 9.50 9.01 3.48
C HIS A 52 8.02 8.59 3.64
N ASN A 53 7.58 8.30 4.85
CA ASN A 53 6.21 7.91 5.14
C ASN A 53 5.22 9.06 4.85
N PRO A 54 4.33 8.94 3.85
CA PRO A 54 3.38 10.00 3.51
C PRO A 54 2.26 10.18 4.53
N GLY A 55 1.90 9.13 5.25
CA GLY A 55 0.81 9.11 6.25
C GLY A 55 0.87 7.87 7.12
N LEU A 56 0.90 6.71 6.52
CA LEU A 56 0.93 5.43 7.20
C LEU A 56 1.75 4.41 6.39
N ILE A 57 2.49 3.54 7.07
CA ILE A 57 3.11 2.36 6.45
C ILE A 57 2.53 1.12 7.11
N VAL A 58 2.04 0.18 6.30
CA VAL A 58 1.57 -1.12 6.76
C VAL A 58 2.41 -2.21 6.11
N ILE A 59 3.17 -2.93 6.91
CA ILE A 59 4.07 -4.00 6.49
C ILE A 59 3.51 -5.34 6.94
N LYS A 60 3.24 -6.25 6.01
CA LYS A 60 2.97 -7.65 6.32
C LYS A 60 4.25 -8.45 6.11
N LEU A 61 4.65 -9.23 7.10
CA LEU A 61 5.75 -10.19 7.04
C LEU A 61 5.18 -11.61 6.93
N GLY A 62 5.70 -12.37 5.97
CA GLY A 62 5.28 -13.76 5.75
C GLY A 62 6.25 -14.47 4.83
N SER A 63 5.90 -15.69 4.41
CA SER A 63 6.64 -16.45 3.42
C SER A 63 5.72 -17.35 2.60
N SER A 64 6.20 -17.90 1.52
CA SER A 64 5.44 -18.79 0.64
C SER A 64 5.11 -20.14 1.28
N TRP A 65 5.95 -20.64 2.17
CA TRP A 65 5.75 -21.90 2.92
C TRP A 65 4.88 -21.77 4.17
N CYS A 66 4.53 -20.55 4.55
CA CYS A 66 3.76 -20.26 5.77
C CYS A 66 2.24 -20.42 5.51
N GLN A 67 1.65 -21.53 5.90
CA GLN A 67 0.23 -21.79 5.72
C GLN A 67 -0.68 -20.76 6.42
N PRO A 68 -0.44 -20.30 7.67
CA PRO A 68 -1.23 -19.23 8.27
C PRO A 68 -1.15 -17.92 7.50
N CYS A 69 0.00 -17.63 6.85
CA CYS A 69 0.16 -16.45 6.01
C CYS A 69 -0.75 -16.48 4.78
N SER A 70 -0.93 -17.66 4.18
CA SER A 70 -1.83 -17.85 3.04
C SER A 70 -3.29 -17.61 3.41
N LYS A 71 -3.71 -17.95 4.63
CA LYS A 71 -5.09 -17.74 5.12
C LYS A 71 -5.46 -16.26 5.20
N ILE A 72 -4.52 -15.39 5.60
CA ILE A 72 -4.79 -13.96 5.75
C ILE A 72 -4.57 -13.16 4.46
N LYS A 73 -3.97 -13.77 3.43
CA LYS A 73 -3.62 -13.11 2.17
C LYS A 73 -4.80 -12.38 1.51
N PRO A 74 -6.00 -12.96 1.37
CA PRO A 74 -7.13 -12.24 0.78
C PRO A 74 -7.52 -10.97 1.54
N ALA A 75 -7.57 -11.02 2.87
CA ALA A 75 -7.92 -9.87 3.70
C ALA A 75 -6.85 -8.77 3.63
N VAL A 76 -5.56 -9.14 3.66
CA VAL A 76 -4.43 -8.20 3.53
C VAL A 76 -4.44 -7.54 2.14
N HIS A 77 -4.60 -8.31 1.07
CA HIS A 77 -4.65 -7.77 -0.29
C HIS A 77 -5.88 -6.88 -0.51
N GLY A 78 -7.03 -7.25 0.07
CA GLY A 78 -8.23 -6.40 0.05
C GLY A 78 -8.00 -5.06 0.72
N PHE A 79 -7.38 -5.05 1.91
CA PHE A 79 -7.00 -3.82 2.60
C PHE A 79 -5.99 -2.99 1.77
N PHE A 80 -4.96 -3.62 1.21
CA PHE A 80 -3.96 -2.93 0.39
C PHE A 80 -4.57 -2.29 -0.86
N ALA A 81 -5.46 -3.00 -1.54
CA ALA A 81 -6.13 -2.50 -2.74
C ALA A 81 -7.08 -1.31 -2.45
N SER A 82 -7.73 -1.31 -1.27
CA SER A 82 -8.67 -0.25 -0.87
C SER A 82 -8.01 0.93 -0.15
N SER A 83 -6.72 0.80 0.23
CA SER A 83 -6.01 1.86 0.96
C SER A 83 -5.71 3.06 0.06
N PRO A 84 -5.85 4.30 0.56
CA PRO A 84 -5.55 5.51 -0.20
C PRO A 84 -4.03 5.70 -0.43
N PRO A 85 -3.62 6.65 -1.31
CA PRO A 85 -2.20 6.87 -1.66
C PRO A 85 -1.28 7.21 -0.48
N GLU A 86 -1.83 7.76 0.58
CA GLU A 86 -1.10 8.14 1.81
C GLU A 86 -0.70 6.92 2.66
N VAL A 87 -1.16 5.71 2.30
CA VAL A 87 -0.75 4.46 2.96
C VAL A 87 0.24 3.72 2.08
N VAL A 88 1.46 3.55 2.52
CA VAL A 88 2.43 2.64 1.90
C VAL A 88 2.13 1.22 2.37
N CYS A 89 1.88 0.32 1.43
CA CYS A 89 1.64 -1.09 1.69
C CYS A 89 2.86 -1.92 1.32
N ALA A 90 3.28 -2.82 2.19
CA ALA A 90 4.40 -3.73 1.95
C ALA A 90 4.00 -5.18 2.27
N ASP A 91 4.12 -6.08 1.29
CA ASP A 91 3.95 -7.54 1.45
C ASP A 91 5.31 -8.20 1.32
N ILE A 92 5.98 -8.41 2.45
CA ILE A 92 7.38 -8.78 2.53
C ILE A 92 7.53 -10.28 2.76
N ASP A 93 8.27 -10.92 1.87
CA ASP A 93 8.76 -12.28 2.07
C ASP A 93 10.02 -12.25 2.94
N VAL A 94 9.94 -12.89 4.12
CA VAL A 94 11.03 -12.88 5.12
C VAL A 94 12.30 -13.57 4.64
N ASP A 95 12.20 -14.48 3.69
CA ASP A 95 13.36 -15.17 3.12
C ASP A 95 14.12 -14.25 2.16
N LYS A 96 13.40 -13.41 1.40
CA LYS A 96 13.99 -12.40 0.50
C LYS A 96 14.53 -11.18 1.25
N SER A 97 13.85 -10.78 2.32
CA SER A 97 14.21 -9.63 3.16
C SER A 97 14.83 -10.07 4.50
N PHE A 98 15.76 -11.03 4.45
CA PHE A 98 16.30 -11.70 5.63
C PHE A 98 16.99 -10.74 6.62
N ASP A 99 17.79 -9.77 6.14
CA ASP A 99 18.47 -8.79 7.01
C ASP A 99 17.47 -7.93 7.78
N PHE A 100 16.46 -7.41 7.09
CA PHE A 100 15.39 -6.63 7.70
C PHE A 100 14.59 -7.45 8.73
N TYR A 101 14.18 -8.66 8.38
CA TYR A 101 13.43 -9.53 9.29
C TYR A 101 14.26 -9.90 10.52
N SER A 102 15.53 -10.29 10.32
CA SER A 102 16.47 -10.63 11.41
C SER A 102 16.71 -9.44 12.33
N PHE A 103 16.81 -8.23 11.77
CA PHE A 103 16.92 -7.02 12.57
C PHE A 103 15.71 -6.84 13.48
N LEU A 104 14.48 -6.90 12.97
CA LEU A 104 13.26 -6.78 13.78
C LEU A 104 13.16 -7.89 14.83
N LYS A 105 13.56 -9.10 14.49
CA LYS A 105 13.58 -10.23 15.40
C LYS A 105 14.58 -10.05 16.53
N SER A 106 15.79 -9.56 16.24
CA SER A 106 16.82 -9.24 17.24
C SER A 106 16.36 -8.14 18.22
N LYS A 107 15.50 -7.23 17.75
CA LYS A 107 14.89 -6.18 18.56
C LYS A 107 13.61 -6.63 19.28
N LYS A 108 13.24 -7.90 19.18
CA LYS A 108 12.02 -8.49 19.77
C LYS A 108 10.71 -7.84 19.31
N MET A 109 10.73 -7.19 18.14
CA MET A 109 9.52 -6.60 17.55
C MET A 109 8.65 -7.66 16.87
N VAL A 110 9.24 -8.74 16.40
CA VAL A 110 8.54 -9.86 15.77
C VAL A 110 9.07 -11.19 16.33
N ASN A 111 8.17 -12.13 16.60
CA ASN A 111 8.53 -13.48 17.11
C ASN A 111 8.27 -14.57 16.08
N GLY A 112 7.51 -14.30 15.04
CA GLY A 112 7.12 -15.26 13.99
C GLY A 112 6.30 -14.60 12.88
N ILE A 113 5.79 -15.41 11.98
CA ILE A 113 4.94 -15.00 10.87
C ILE A 113 3.62 -15.79 10.85
N PRO A 114 2.50 -15.21 10.34
CA PRO A 114 2.37 -13.85 9.83
C PRO A 114 2.35 -12.81 10.94
N VAL A 115 2.87 -11.62 10.63
CA VAL A 115 2.74 -10.44 11.47
C VAL A 115 2.53 -9.21 10.57
N LEU A 116 1.66 -8.30 11.00
CA LEU A 116 1.49 -7.00 10.37
C LEU A 116 1.94 -5.91 11.34
N LEU A 117 2.69 -4.97 10.81
CA LEU A 117 3.26 -3.83 11.52
C LEU A 117 2.69 -2.55 10.93
N CYS A 118 2.34 -1.60 11.78
CA CYS A 118 1.86 -0.28 11.36
C CYS A 118 2.80 0.79 11.91
N TYR A 119 3.23 1.71 11.04
CA TYR A 119 4.07 2.85 11.40
C TYR A 119 3.37 4.14 10.97
N LYS A 120 3.14 5.04 11.91
CA LYS A 120 2.54 6.35 11.65
C LYS A 120 3.58 7.32 11.06
N LYS A 121 3.10 8.32 10.35
CA LYS A 121 3.94 9.42 9.88
C LYS A 121 4.71 10.07 11.04
N GLY A 122 6.01 10.27 10.83
CA GLY A 122 6.91 10.83 11.85
C GLY A 122 7.52 9.80 12.79
N ASN A 123 7.09 8.54 12.77
CA ASN A 123 7.79 7.48 13.48
C ASN A 123 9.11 7.17 12.75
N ALA A 124 10.24 7.53 13.37
CA ALA A 124 11.59 7.28 12.88
C ALA A 124 12.27 6.11 13.59
N THR A 125 11.51 5.29 14.32
CA THR A 125 12.05 4.18 15.12
C THR A 125 11.63 2.83 14.56
N PHE A 126 12.33 1.77 14.97
CA PHE A 126 11.94 0.39 14.60
C PHE A 126 10.74 -0.14 15.38
N ILE A 127 10.24 0.60 16.38
CA ILE A 127 9.10 0.20 17.21
C ILE A 127 7.82 0.56 16.45
N PRO A 128 6.99 -0.42 16.08
CA PRO A 128 5.73 -0.12 15.39
C PRO A 128 4.73 0.58 16.32
N ASP A 129 3.91 1.44 15.76
CA ASP A 129 2.80 2.08 16.49
C ASP A 129 1.64 1.13 16.76
N ASP A 130 1.48 0.10 15.92
CA ASP A 130 0.49 -0.96 16.11
C ASP A 130 1.00 -2.26 15.48
N ILE A 131 0.57 -3.39 16.02
CA ILE A 131 0.99 -4.72 15.58
C ILE A 131 -0.15 -5.72 15.75
N VAL A 132 -0.24 -6.65 14.79
CA VAL A 132 -1.03 -7.86 14.93
C VAL A 132 -0.23 -9.07 14.49
N THR A 133 -0.28 -10.16 15.27
CA THR A 133 0.42 -11.41 15.00
C THR A 133 -0.58 -12.55 14.86
N GLY A 134 -0.28 -13.46 13.93
CA GLY A 134 -1.12 -14.65 13.69
C GLY A 134 -2.18 -14.43 12.62
N SER A 135 -3.14 -15.37 12.57
CA SER A 135 -4.12 -15.45 11.49
C SER A 135 -5.56 -15.37 11.97
N ASP A 136 -5.81 -14.82 13.15
CA ASP A 136 -7.16 -14.59 13.65
C ASP A 136 -7.85 -13.48 12.83
N PRO A 137 -8.99 -13.78 12.17
CA PRO A 137 -9.70 -12.81 11.34
C PRO A 137 -10.20 -11.59 12.12
N ASN A 138 -10.63 -11.77 13.38
CA ASN A 138 -11.14 -10.67 14.19
C ASN A 138 -10.03 -9.72 14.62
N ALA A 139 -8.89 -10.26 15.06
CA ALA A 139 -7.71 -9.45 15.40
C ALA A 139 -7.20 -8.67 14.17
N LEU A 140 -7.20 -9.29 12.99
CA LEU A 140 -6.80 -8.68 11.74
C LEU A 140 -7.76 -7.53 11.34
N HIS A 141 -9.08 -7.76 11.43
CA HIS A 141 -10.08 -6.73 11.16
C HIS A 141 -9.92 -5.52 12.09
N GLN A 142 -9.74 -5.77 13.39
CA GLN A 142 -9.51 -4.72 14.38
C GLN A 142 -8.22 -3.94 14.09
N PHE A 143 -7.13 -4.62 13.70
CA PHE A 143 -5.90 -3.97 13.30
C PHE A 143 -6.11 -3.03 12.10
N PHE A 144 -6.80 -3.46 11.05
CA PHE A 144 -7.10 -2.61 9.90
C PHE A 144 -7.98 -1.41 10.27
N THR A 145 -8.94 -1.60 11.17
CA THR A 145 -9.77 -0.50 11.69
C THR A 145 -8.92 0.54 12.42
N ARG A 146 -7.97 0.11 13.25
CA ARG A 146 -7.03 1.01 13.93
C ARG A 146 -6.09 1.71 12.95
N CYS A 147 -5.60 1.02 11.92
CA CYS A 147 -4.81 1.63 10.85
C CYS A 147 -5.57 2.78 10.15
N GLY A 148 -6.86 2.56 9.86
CA GLY A 148 -7.72 3.61 9.30
C GLY A 148 -7.84 4.83 10.22
N LYS A 149 -7.99 4.61 11.53
CA LYS A 149 -8.01 5.69 12.52
C LYS A 149 -6.67 6.44 12.59
N HIS A 150 -5.55 5.72 12.64
CA HIS A 150 -4.21 6.33 12.63
C HIS A 150 -3.98 7.20 11.41
N LEU A 151 -4.45 6.78 10.25
CA LEU A 151 -4.36 7.57 9.02
C LEU A 151 -5.19 8.86 9.13
N MET A 152 -6.44 8.76 9.58
CA MET A 152 -7.30 9.94 9.75
C MET A 152 -6.69 10.94 10.72
N ASP A 153 -6.13 10.48 11.83
CA ASP A 153 -5.44 11.33 12.81
C ASP A 153 -4.23 12.04 12.17
N ALA A 154 -3.44 11.33 11.36
CA ALA A 154 -2.28 11.88 10.67
C ALA A 154 -2.66 12.96 9.63
N LEU A 155 -3.76 12.77 8.91
CA LEU A 155 -4.25 13.72 7.91
C LEU A 155 -4.87 14.98 8.54
N THR A 156 -5.48 14.86 9.72
CA THR A 156 -6.07 16.00 10.44
C THR A 156 -5.02 16.85 11.14
N GLN A 157 -3.96 16.25 11.65
CA GLN A 157 -2.87 16.96 12.32
C GLN A 157 -1.93 17.71 11.35
N HIS A 158 -1.88 17.30 10.06
CA HIS A 158 -1.08 17.93 9.02
C HIS A 158 -1.97 18.22 7.79
N PRO A 159 -2.89 19.21 7.86
CA PRO A 159 -3.62 19.60 6.67
C PRO A 159 -2.62 20.00 5.59
N ALA A 160 -2.71 19.35 4.42
CA ALA A 160 -1.84 19.62 3.29
C ALA A 160 -1.80 21.14 3.05
N LYS A 161 -0.61 21.74 3.12
CA LYS A 161 -0.40 23.14 2.80
C LYS A 161 -0.86 23.35 1.36
N LYS A 162 -2.08 23.89 1.16
CA LYS A 162 -2.55 24.29 -0.18
C LYS A 162 -1.52 25.24 -0.77
N ARG A 163 -0.85 24.80 -1.84
CA ARG A 163 -0.10 25.68 -2.73
C ARG A 163 -1.06 26.42 -3.65
#